data_255754f0cfe4b042576fee3ef71554c6
#
_entry.id   255754f0cfe4b042576fee3ef71554c6
#
_cell.length_a   1.000
_cell.length_b   1.000
_cell.length_c   1.000
_cell.angle_alpha   90.00
_cell.angle_beta   90.00
_cell.angle_gamma   90.00
#
_symmetry.space_group_name_H-M   'P 1'
#
loop_
_entity.id
_entity.type
_entity.pdbx_description
1 polymer ?
#
loop_
_entity_poly.entity_id
_entity_poly.type
_entity_poly.pdbx_seq_one_letter_code
_entity_poly.pdbx_strand_id
1 'polypeptide(L)'
;MESTCWSKRWXXXXANRDPQLRFVLLTDFLDAVEAETPTDHTLVAHAVGRIDELNARYASERGDRFYLLHRPRQWNPGEGVWMGHERKRGKLAALNALLRHGDAAAFMRTVGDVAALIGVRYVITLDSDTQLPRDAARAFVATLAH
;
A
#
# COMPACT_ATOMS: atom_id res chain seq x y z
N MET A 1 1.15 -11.18 -18.68
CA MET A 1 2.11 -10.08 -18.85
C MET A 1 2.22 -9.15 -17.65
N GLU A 2 1.71 -9.56 -16.50
CA GLU A 2 1.71 -8.72 -15.28
C GLU A 2 2.61 -9.24 -14.16
N SER A 3 3.13 -10.45 -14.29
CA SER A 3 3.98 -11.06 -13.26
C SER A 3 5.32 -10.32 -13.06
N THR A 4 5.82 -9.66 -14.11
CA THR A 4 7.13 -8.99 -14.09
C THR A 4 7.07 -7.66 -13.31
N CYS A 5 5.91 -6.99 -13.29
CA CYS A 5 5.75 -5.72 -12.59
C CYS A 5 5.74 -5.92 -11.07
N TRP A 6 5.09 -6.99 -10.61
CA TRP A 6 5.02 -7.29 -9.18
C TRP A 6 6.38 -7.66 -8.59
N SER A 7 7.19 -8.44 -9.34
CA SER A 7 8.51 -8.88 -8.83
C SER A 7 9.47 -7.70 -8.63
N LYS A 8 9.41 -6.70 -9.48
CA LYS A 8 10.29 -5.52 -9.38
C LYS A 8 9.93 -4.61 -8.20
N ARG A 9 8.66 -4.53 -7.84
CA ARG A 9 8.21 -3.67 -6.73
C ARG A 9 8.74 -4.14 -5.36
N TRP A 10 8.95 -5.44 -5.22
CA TRP A 10 9.41 -5.99 -3.94
C TRP A 10 10.91 -6.11 -3.81
N UNK A 11 11.56 -5.83 -4.78
CA UNK A 11 12.98 -5.74 -4.71
C UNK A 11 13.46 -4.68 -3.78
N UNK A 12 12.66 -3.88 -3.37
CA UNK A 12 12.92 -2.88 -2.45
C UNK A 12 12.99 -3.44 -1.07
N UNK A 13 12.38 -4.34 -0.93
CA UNK A 13 12.38 -5.01 0.27
C UNK A 13 13.64 -5.76 0.54
N UNK A 14 14.10 -6.14 -0.27
CA UNK A 14 15.33 -6.87 -0.19
C UNK A 14 16.49 -5.95 -0.08
N ALA A 15 16.32 -4.87 -0.61
CA ALA A 15 17.42 -3.89 -0.57
C ALA A 15 17.41 -3.06 0.71
N ASN A 16 16.31 -3.00 1.43
CA ASN A 16 16.16 -2.21 2.64
C ASN A 16 15.72 -3.14 3.77
N ARG A 17 16.70 -3.67 4.49
CA ARG A 17 16.48 -4.79 5.44
C ARG A 17 16.25 -4.39 6.91
N ASP A 18 15.95 -3.14 7.16
CA ASP A 18 15.71 -2.70 8.54
C ASP A 18 14.45 -3.41 9.10
N PRO A 19 14.54 -4.03 10.28
CA PRO A 19 13.39 -4.74 10.86
C PRO A 19 12.25 -3.83 11.30
N GLN A 20 12.46 -2.53 11.38
CA GLN A 20 11.39 -1.59 11.70
C GLN A 20 10.61 -1.12 10.47
N LEU A 21 11.10 -1.42 9.27
CA LEU A 21 10.40 -1.03 8.05
C LEU A 21 9.13 -1.87 7.83
N ARG A 22 8.08 -1.18 7.46
CA ARG A 22 6.81 -1.76 7.03
C ARG A 22 6.58 -1.37 5.57
N PHE A 23 6.13 -2.29 4.78
CA PHE A 23 5.92 -2.09 3.34
C PHE A 23 4.43 -2.13 3.05
N VAL A 24 3.88 -1.02 2.62
CA VAL A 24 2.44 -0.90 2.38
C VAL A 24 2.18 -0.75 0.88
N LEU A 25 1.40 -1.66 0.32
CA LEU A 25 0.86 -1.51 -1.02
C LEU A 25 -0.46 -0.77 -0.90
N LEU A 26 -0.47 0.48 -1.34
CA LEU A 26 -1.61 1.39 -1.22
C LEU A 26 -2.24 1.54 -2.60
N THR A 27 -3.44 1.01 -2.81
CA THR A 27 -4.03 0.88 -4.15
C THR A 27 -5.47 1.37 -4.21
N ASP A 28 -5.86 1.76 -5.42
CA ASP A 28 -7.23 2.00 -5.86
C ASP A 28 -7.48 1.13 -7.10
N PHE A 29 -8.76 0.89 -7.42
CA PHE A 29 -9.12 0.37 -8.75
C PHE A 29 -8.89 1.46 -9.80
N LEU A 30 -8.70 1.03 -11.05
CA LEU A 30 -8.70 1.93 -12.20
C LEU A 30 -10.10 2.55 -12.37
N ASP A 31 -10.15 3.73 -12.96
CA ASP A 31 -11.40 4.41 -13.26
C ASP A 31 -12.30 3.53 -14.14
N ALA A 32 -13.60 3.57 -13.92
CA ALA A 32 -14.54 2.73 -14.65
C ALA A 32 -15.92 3.42 -14.77
N VAL A 33 -16.71 2.94 -15.73
CA VAL A 33 -18.08 3.44 -15.89
C VAL A 33 -19.04 2.87 -14.83
N GLU A 34 -18.60 1.82 -14.11
CA GLU A 34 -19.39 1.17 -13.06
C GLU A 34 -18.61 1.12 -11.76
N ALA A 35 -19.33 1.06 -10.64
CA ALA A 35 -18.72 0.97 -9.30
C ALA A 35 -17.84 -0.28 -9.18
N GLU A 36 -18.30 -1.38 -9.74
CA GLU A 36 -17.58 -2.66 -9.73
C GLU A 36 -17.50 -3.21 -11.15
N THR A 37 -16.37 -3.86 -11.46
CA THR A 37 -16.17 -4.52 -12.76
C THR A 37 -15.95 -6.02 -12.53
N PRO A 38 -16.18 -6.86 -13.57
CA PRO A 38 -16.02 -8.30 -13.40
C PRO A 38 -14.63 -8.77 -12.96
N THR A 39 -13.58 -7.97 -13.22
CA THR A 39 -12.21 -8.34 -12.86
C THR A 39 -11.77 -7.87 -11.47
N ASP A 40 -12.55 -7.01 -10.82
CA ASP A 40 -12.15 -6.39 -9.55
C ASP A 40 -11.87 -7.43 -8.47
N HIS A 41 -12.76 -8.39 -8.30
CA HIS A 41 -12.61 -9.43 -7.27
C HIS A 41 -11.33 -10.24 -7.49
N THR A 42 -11.05 -10.61 -8.72
CA THR A 42 -9.84 -11.38 -9.07
C THR A 42 -8.58 -10.57 -8.79
N LEU A 43 -8.58 -9.28 -9.12
CA LEU A 43 -7.43 -8.41 -8.87
C LEU A 43 -7.14 -8.26 -7.37
N VAL A 44 -8.17 -8.03 -6.57
CA VAL A 44 -8.01 -7.89 -5.12
C VAL A 44 -7.55 -9.22 -4.51
N ALA A 45 -8.17 -10.34 -4.92
CA ALA A 45 -7.78 -11.67 -4.42
C ALA A 45 -6.31 -11.98 -4.74
N HIS A 46 -5.86 -11.61 -5.96
CA HIS A 46 -4.45 -11.78 -6.35
C HIS A 46 -3.54 -10.94 -5.45
N ALA A 47 -3.88 -9.68 -5.21
CA ALA A 47 -3.07 -8.80 -4.35
C ALA A 47 -3.00 -9.34 -2.92
N VAL A 48 -4.13 -9.81 -2.37
CA VAL A 48 -4.18 -10.42 -1.04
C VAL A 48 -3.23 -11.61 -0.97
N GLY A 49 -3.34 -12.54 -1.93
CA GLY A 49 -2.49 -13.73 -1.94
C GLY A 49 -1.00 -13.40 -1.99
N ARG A 50 -0.63 -12.37 -2.78
CA ARG A 50 0.78 -11.97 -2.86
C ARG A 50 1.30 -11.37 -1.56
N ILE A 51 0.48 -10.59 -0.85
CA ILE A 51 0.90 -10.04 0.44
C ILE A 51 1.02 -11.16 1.49
N ASP A 52 0.07 -12.11 1.49
CA ASP A 52 0.13 -13.25 2.40
C ASP A 52 1.40 -14.10 2.16
N GLU A 53 1.73 -14.36 0.89
CA GLU A 53 2.97 -15.08 0.53
C GLU A 53 4.20 -14.34 1.03
N LEU A 54 4.25 -13.02 0.90
CA LEU A 54 5.38 -12.23 1.36
C LEU A 54 5.51 -12.28 2.89
N ASN A 55 4.40 -12.17 3.61
CA ASN A 55 4.44 -12.25 5.07
C ASN A 55 4.85 -13.65 5.53
N ALA A 56 4.40 -14.70 4.85
CA ALA A 56 4.84 -16.07 5.17
C ALA A 56 6.33 -16.26 4.89
N ARG A 57 6.80 -15.75 3.73
CA ARG A 57 8.20 -15.90 3.32
C ARG A 57 9.16 -15.11 4.22
N TYR A 58 8.75 -13.95 4.69
CA TYR A 58 9.59 -13.06 5.50
C TYR A 58 9.05 -12.93 6.93
N ALA A 59 8.47 -14.00 7.44
CA ALA A 59 7.90 -14.04 8.78
C ALA A 59 8.93 -13.59 9.82
N SER A 60 8.47 -12.82 10.79
CA SER A 60 9.33 -12.34 11.87
C SER A 60 8.57 -12.31 13.19
N GLU A 61 9.33 -12.33 14.28
CA GLU A 61 8.76 -12.23 15.64
C GLU A 61 8.07 -10.89 15.89
N ARG A 62 8.33 -9.90 15.03
CA ARG A 62 7.74 -8.57 15.13
C ARG A 62 6.42 -8.43 14.36
N GLY A 63 5.91 -9.53 13.83
CA GLY A 63 4.65 -9.56 13.09
C GLY A 63 4.82 -9.25 11.62
N ASP A 64 3.73 -8.87 10.98
CA ASP A 64 3.67 -8.63 9.53
C ASP A 64 4.57 -7.46 9.12
N ARG A 65 5.19 -7.61 7.95
CA ARG A 65 6.01 -6.56 7.35
C ARG A 65 5.37 -5.98 6.10
N PHE A 66 4.46 -6.73 5.48
CA PHE A 66 3.83 -6.36 4.21
C PHE A 66 2.34 -6.19 4.42
N TYR A 67 1.80 -5.11 3.86
CA TYR A 67 0.41 -4.72 4.07
C TYR A 67 -0.23 -4.37 2.74
N LEU A 68 -1.52 -4.65 2.63
CA LEU A 68 -2.35 -4.14 1.53
C LEU A 68 -3.40 -3.21 2.13
N LEU A 69 -3.52 -2.02 1.56
CA LEU A 69 -4.59 -1.08 1.85
C LEU A 69 -5.23 -0.71 0.52
N HIS A 70 -6.44 -1.20 0.29
CA HIS A 70 -7.13 -1.04 -1.00
C HIS A 70 -8.45 -0.32 -0.82
N ARG A 71 -8.67 0.76 -1.60
CA ARG A 71 -9.88 1.57 -1.51
C ARG A 71 -10.86 1.22 -2.64
N PRO A 72 -12.19 1.36 -2.39
CA PRO A 72 -13.18 1.18 -3.44
C PRO A 72 -13.22 2.40 -4.38
N ARG A 73 -13.91 2.24 -5.51
CA ARG A 73 -14.28 3.38 -6.34
C ARG A 73 -15.39 4.17 -5.66
N GLN A 74 -15.43 5.48 -5.94
CA GLN A 74 -16.53 6.36 -5.57
C GLN A 74 -16.95 7.13 -6.83
N TRP A 75 -18.23 7.46 -6.92
CA TRP A 75 -18.74 8.21 -8.06
C TRP A 75 -18.21 9.65 -8.01
N ASN A 76 -17.67 10.11 -9.13
CA ASN A 76 -17.21 11.49 -9.28
C ASN A 76 -18.09 12.19 -10.29
N PRO A 77 -19.05 13.02 -9.85
CA PRO A 77 -19.96 13.68 -10.78
C PRO A 77 -19.25 14.69 -11.70
N GLY A 78 -18.12 15.24 -11.27
CA GLY A 78 -17.36 16.18 -12.09
C GLY A 78 -16.70 15.55 -13.29
N GLU A 79 -16.28 14.28 -13.16
CA GLU A 79 -15.64 13.55 -14.25
C GLU A 79 -16.58 12.51 -14.88
N GLY A 80 -17.71 12.22 -14.24
CA GLY A 80 -18.68 11.26 -14.75
C GLY A 80 -18.17 9.83 -14.73
N VAL A 81 -17.32 9.49 -13.77
CA VAL A 81 -16.73 8.14 -13.65
C VAL A 81 -16.68 7.68 -12.20
N TRP A 82 -16.60 6.38 -12.03
CA TRP A 82 -16.27 5.76 -10.75
C TRP A 82 -14.74 5.68 -10.63
N MET A 83 -14.16 6.19 -9.55
CA MET A 83 -12.71 6.31 -9.43
C MET A 83 -12.27 6.30 -7.96
N GLY A 84 -10.99 6.14 -7.71
CA GLY A 84 -10.42 6.37 -6.39
C GLY A 84 -10.55 7.83 -6.02
N HIS A 85 -11.29 8.12 -4.94
CA HIS A 85 -11.60 9.50 -4.54
C HIS A 85 -10.33 10.34 -4.41
N GLU A 86 -10.29 11.46 -5.12
CA GLU A 86 -9.13 12.37 -5.17
C GLU A 86 -7.81 11.66 -5.54
N ARG A 87 -7.88 10.51 -6.18
CA ARG A 87 -6.72 9.79 -6.72
C ARG A 87 -5.59 9.69 -5.67
N LYS A 88 -4.36 10.07 -6.02
CA LYS A 88 -3.19 9.97 -5.13
C LYS A 88 -3.37 10.79 -3.85
N ARG A 89 -3.91 12.00 -3.95
CA ARG A 89 -4.14 12.87 -2.78
C ARG A 89 -5.07 12.20 -1.77
N GLY A 90 -6.20 11.70 -2.24
CA GLY A 90 -7.17 11.03 -1.37
C GLY A 90 -6.61 9.74 -0.76
N LYS A 91 -5.81 9.00 -1.54
CA LYS A 91 -5.14 7.80 -1.05
C LYS A 91 -4.22 8.12 0.13
N LEU A 92 -3.40 9.16 -0.02
CA LEU A 92 -2.46 9.55 1.04
C LEU A 92 -3.20 10.13 2.27
N ALA A 93 -4.32 10.84 2.05
CA ALA A 93 -5.14 11.32 3.16
C ALA A 93 -5.73 10.14 3.96
N ALA A 94 -6.24 9.13 3.26
CA ALA A 94 -6.76 7.92 3.91
C ALA A 94 -5.68 7.19 4.70
N LEU A 95 -4.48 7.06 4.12
CA LEU A 95 -3.35 6.47 4.83
C LEU A 95 -3.02 7.25 6.10
N ASN A 96 -2.96 8.59 6.02
CA ASN A 96 -2.67 9.42 7.17
C ASN A 96 -3.73 9.25 8.28
N ALA A 97 -5.01 9.14 7.92
CA ALA A 97 -6.08 8.91 8.90
C ALA A 97 -5.87 7.58 9.64
N LEU A 98 -5.49 6.53 8.90
CA LEU A 98 -5.17 5.25 9.51
C LEU A 98 -3.97 5.35 10.45
N LEU A 99 -2.86 5.93 9.98
CA LEU A 99 -1.61 5.98 10.75
C LEU A 99 -1.74 6.83 12.03
N ARG A 100 -2.55 7.89 11.99
CA ARG A 100 -2.67 8.83 13.12
C ARG A 100 -3.81 8.47 14.06
N HIS A 101 -4.89 7.92 13.55
CA HIS A 101 -6.12 7.75 14.33
C HIS A 101 -6.66 6.32 14.31
N GLY A 102 -6.04 5.42 13.56
CA GLY A 102 -6.54 4.05 13.39
C GLY A 102 -7.78 3.96 12.49
N ASP A 103 -8.09 5.03 11.74
CA ASP A 103 -9.30 5.07 10.92
C ASP A 103 -9.07 4.33 9.59
N ALA A 104 -9.58 3.12 9.50
CA ALA A 104 -9.48 2.28 8.30
C ALA A 104 -10.73 2.35 7.42
N ALA A 105 -11.70 3.23 7.72
CA ALA A 105 -13.00 3.24 7.04
C ALA A 105 -12.91 3.47 5.53
N ALA A 106 -11.86 4.14 5.06
CA ALA A 106 -11.67 4.40 3.63
C ALA A 106 -11.24 3.15 2.83
N PHE A 107 -10.82 2.07 3.52
CA PHE A 107 -10.28 0.88 2.85
C PHE A 107 -11.31 -0.25 2.84
N MET A 108 -11.66 -0.71 1.66
CA MET A 108 -12.58 -1.85 1.51
C MET A 108 -11.87 -3.19 1.77
N ARG A 109 -10.54 -3.21 1.63
CA ARG A 109 -9.75 -4.42 1.89
C ARG A 109 -8.41 -4.06 2.50
N THR A 110 -8.11 -4.70 3.63
CA THR A 110 -6.80 -4.58 4.28
C THR A 110 -6.21 -5.98 4.48
N VAL A 111 -4.88 -6.08 4.42
CA VAL A 111 -4.15 -7.32 4.74
C VAL A 111 -2.97 -6.93 5.62
N GLY A 112 -2.68 -7.76 6.60
CA GLY A 112 -1.67 -7.52 7.63
C GLY A 112 -2.31 -6.91 8.88
N ASP A 113 -1.59 -6.94 9.98
CA ASP A 113 -2.05 -6.34 11.24
C ASP A 113 -1.94 -4.81 11.15
N VAL A 114 -3.00 -4.17 10.61
CA VAL A 114 -2.98 -2.71 10.38
C VAL A 114 -2.87 -1.91 11.68
N ALA A 115 -3.22 -2.49 12.82
CA ALA A 115 -3.03 -1.81 14.10
C ALA A 115 -1.54 -1.52 14.38
N ALA A 116 -0.65 -2.37 13.86
CA ALA A 116 0.79 -2.17 13.99
C ALA A 116 1.32 -0.98 13.19
N LEU A 117 0.50 -0.40 12.30
CA LEU A 117 0.88 0.79 11.55
C LEU A 117 0.57 2.09 12.30
N ILE A 118 -0.28 2.03 13.32
CA ILE A 118 -0.69 3.24 14.05
C ILE A 118 0.53 3.81 14.78
N GLY A 119 0.73 5.12 14.66
CA GLY A 119 1.83 5.79 15.33
C GLY A 119 3.15 5.75 14.58
N VAL A 120 3.17 5.23 13.35
CA VAL A 120 4.37 5.27 12.50
C VAL A 120 4.80 6.74 12.33
N ARG A 121 6.09 7.03 12.57
CA ARG A 121 6.61 8.40 12.60
C ARG A 121 7.03 8.92 11.22
N TYR A 122 7.54 8.05 10.39
CA TYR A 122 8.07 8.44 9.07
C TYR A 122 7.44 7.59 7.99
N VAL A 123 7.04 8.23 6.91
CA VAL A 123 6.44 7.55 5.74
C VAL A 123 7.23 7.97 4.51
N ILE A 124 7.67 6.98 3.73
CA ILE A 124 8.30 7.22 2.43
C ILE A 124 7.30 6.75 1.39
N THR A 125 6.84 7.66 0.54
CA THR A 125 5.91 7.31 -0.53
C THR A 125 6.69 7.19 -1.85
N LEU A 126 6.42 6.13 -2.58
CA LEU A 126 7.04 5.86 -3.87
C LEU A 126 5.95 5.71 -4.93
N ASP A 127 6.17 6.33 -6.07
CA ASP A 127 5.30 6.11 -7.23
C ASP A 127 5.60 4.73 -7.84
N SER A 128 4.70 4.25 -8.67
CA SER A 128 4.77 2.89 -9.22
C SER A 128 6.04 2.63 -10.05
N ASP A 129 6.63 3.69 -10.59
CA ASP A 129 7.83 3.62 -11.41
C ASP A 129 9.11 3.98 -10.64
N THR A 130 9.00 4.33 -9.36
CA THR A 130 10.13 4.75 -8.53
C THR A 130 10.72 3.54 -7.80
N GLN A 131 12.04 3.48 -7.76
CA GLN A 131 12.76 2.46 -7.01
C GLN A 131 13.48 3.10 -5.83
N LEU A 132 13.41 2.44 -4.67
CA LEU A 132 14.13 2.89 -3.49
C LEU A 132 15.52 2.24 -3.49
N PRO A 133 16.60 3.01 -3.59
CA PRO A 133 17.95 2.44 -3.55
C PRO A 133 18.23 1.64 -2.28
N ARG A 134 19.28 0.85 -2.33
CA ARG A 134 19.69 0.05 -1.17
C ARG A 134 19.97 0.96 0.03
N ASP A 135 19.40 0.58 1.17
CA ASP A 135 19.58 1.27 2.46
C ASP A 135 19.12 2.73 2.48
N ALA A 136 18.46 3.21 1.42
CA ALA A 136 18.02 4.61 1.33
C ALA A 136 16.95 4.94 2.38
N ALA A 137 16.08 3.98 2.72
CA ALA A 137 15.05 4.23 3.73
C ALA A 137 15.68 4.64 5.06
N ARG A 138 16.71 3.93 5.48
CA ARG A 138 17.43 4.23 6.73
C ARG A 138 18.12 5.58 6.67
N ALA A 139 18.73 5.89 5.52
CA ALA A 139 19.42 7.18 5.33
C ALA A 139 18.45 8.36 5.41
N PHE A 140 17.25 8.23 4.77
CA PHE A 140 16.23 9.28 4.82
C PHE A 140 15.74 9.51 6.25
N VAL A 141 15.44 8.44 6.98
CA VAL A 141 14.98 8.57 8.36
C VAL A 141 16.07 9.20 9.24
N ALA A 142 17.32 8.78 9.08
CA ALA A 142 18.44 9.35 9.85
C ALA A 142 18.58 10.86 9.62
N THR A 143 18.41 11.30 8.36
CA THR A 143 18.48 12.73 8.02
C THR A 143 17.34 13.52 8.67
N LEU A 144 16.13 12.94 8.71
CA LEU A 144 14.96 13.63 9.26
C LEU A 144 14.93 13.60 10.80
N ALA A 145 15.63 12.66 11.43
CA ALA A 145 15.63 12.51 12.87
C ALA A 145 16.58 13.47 13.58
N HIS A 146 17.43 14.19 12.83
CA HIS A 146 18.35 15.21 13.34
C HIS A 146 17.86 16.59 12.96
#